data_788cffc33a9b26a76932e64b40a5d726
#
_entry.id   788cffc33a9b26a76932e64b40a5d726
#
_cell.length_a   1.000
_cell.length_b   1.000
_cell.length_c   1.000
_cell.angle_alpha   90.00
_cell.angle_beta   90.00
_cell.angle_gamma   90.00
#
_symmetry.space_group_name_H-M   'P 1'
#
loop_
_entity.id
_entity.type
_entity.pdbx_description
1 polymer ?
#
loop_
_entity_poly.entity_id
_entity_poly.type
_entity_poly.pdbx_seq_one_letter_code
_entity_poly.pdbx_strand_id
1 'polypeptide(L)'
;MATKPKIKTLTNSSVDILNAIRNNASTNYRDYVPQATADSDSIREIGAVIMDYPALQNEFLSALVNRIGRVILTSKSYNNPWAMFKKGMLEFGESIEEVFVNIAKPFQFDPQVAESNVFKREIPDVRSAFHIMNYQKFYKATISNDQLRQAFLSIDGITDLIAKIVDAMYTGANYDEFQTMKYMLAKHILNGLMNPVTIPDINTANMNS
;
A
#
# COMPACT_ATOMS: atom_id res chain seq x y z
N MET A 1 13.31 27.96 13.03
CA MET A 1 13.23 26.49 12.85
C MET A 1 11.77 26.08 12.94
N ALA A 2 11.16 25.65 11.82
CA ALA A 2 9.78 25.18 11.82
C ALA A 2 9.74 23.81 12.51
N THR A 3 9.00 23.73 13.62
CA THR A 3 8.73 22.48 14.31
C THR A 3 7.94 21.56 13.37
N LYS A 4 8.56 20.42 13.01
CA LYS A 4 7.84 19.37 12.26
C LYS A 4 6.57 19.01 13.03
N PRO A 5 5.40 18.95 12.38
CA PRO A 5 4.18 18.54 13.06
C PRO A 5 4.40 17.13 13.60
N LYS A 6 4.21 16.95 14.90
CA LYS A 6 4.21 15.64 15.55
C LYS A 6 3.04 14.86 14.91
N ILE A 7 3.37 13.84 14.13
CA ILE A 7 2.39 12.85 13.70
C ILE A 7 1.86 12.22 14.99
N LYS A 8 0.61 12.54 15.35
CA LYS A 8 -0.07 11.81 16.43
C LYS A 8 -0.23 10.37 15.92
N THR A 9 0.62 9.49 16.40
CA THR A 9 0.41 8.05 16.28
C THR A 9 -1.00 7.71 16.76
N LEU A 10 -1.58 6.64 16.23
CA LEU A 10 -2.88 6.08 16.60
C LEU A 10 -2.89 5.54 18.03
N THR A 11 -2.55 6.38 18.97
CA THR A 11 -2.60 6.08 20.41
C THR A 11 -3.87 6.64 21.06
N ASN A 12 -4.88 6.97 20.25
CA ASN A 12 -6.17 7.30 20.83
C ASN A 12 -6.77 6.00 21.33
N SER A 13 -6.95 5.90 22.62
CA SER A 13 -7.66 4.79 23.25
C SER A 13 -9.07 4.64 22.64
N SER A 14 -9.68 3.47 22.76
CA SER A 14 -11.08 3.27 22.35
C SER A 14 -12.00 4.31 22.98
N VAL A 15 -11.73 4.74 24.20
CA VAL A 15 -12.43 5.81 24.92
C VAL A 15 -12.38 7.14 24.15
N ASP A 16 -11.19 7.55 23.70
CA ASP A 16 -11.04 8.80 22.92
C ASP A 16 -11.78 8.71 21.59
N ILE A 17 -11.78 7.52 20.97
CA ILE A 17 -12.48 7.29 19.71
C ILE A 17 -14.00 7.41 19.92
N LEU A 18 -14.52 6.72 20.91
CA LEU A 18 -15.95 6.74 21.22
C LEU A 18 -16.41 8.16 21.58
N ASN A 19 -15.68 8.88 22.43
CA ASN A 19 -15.99 10.25 22.79
C ASN A 19 -15.87 11.22 21.61
N ALA A 20 -14.89 11.04 20.73
CA ALA A 20 -14.77 11.85 19.53
C ALA A 20 -15.93 11.62 18.54
N ILE A 21 -16.38 10.37 18.39
CA ILE A 21 -17.57 10.04 17.59
C ILE A 21 -18.79 10.70 18.22
N ARG A 22 -19.02 10.50 19.53
CA ARG A 22 -20.14 11.09 20.26
C ARG A 22 -20.20 12.61 20.13
N ASN A 23 -19.07 13.30 20.27
CA ASN A 23 -19.01 14.77 20.19
C ASN A 23 -19.36 15.32 18.81
N ASN A 24 -19.13 14.55 17.75
CA ASN A 24 -19.43 14.92 16.36
C ASN A 24 -20.74 14.31 15.83
N ALA A 25 -21.43 13.51 16.65
CA ALA A 25 -22.68 12.85 16.29
C ALA A 25 -23.88 13.76 16.44
N SER A 26 -25.03 13.30 15.94
CA SER A 26 -26.33 13.97 16.08
C SER A 26 -26.74 14.16 17.55
N THR A 27 -27.70 15.06 17.79
CA THR A 27 -28.25 15.26 19.12
C THR A 27 -28.90 13.96 19.64
N ASN A 28 -29.63 13.27 18.77
CA ASN A 28 -30.23 11.99 19.09
C ASN A 28 -29.20 10.95 19.56
N TYR A 29 -28.08 10.84 18.88
CA TYR A 29 -26.99 9.93 19.28
C TYR A 29 -26.42 10.31 20.65
N ARG A 30 -26.23 11.60 20.92
CA ARG A 30 -25.66 12.10 22.18
C ARG A 30 -26.60 11.89 23.37
N ASP A 31 -27.90 11.90 23.13
CA ASP A 31 -28.90 11.73 24.17
C ASP A 31 -28.99 10.26 24.65
N TYR A 32 -28.78 9.31 23.75
CA TYR A 32 -28.86 7.88 24.07
C TYR A 32 -27.51 7.25 24.42
N VAL A 33 -26.42 7.70 23.82
CA VAL A 33 -25.09 7.12 24.03
C VAL A 33 -24.33 7.90 25.10
N PRO A 34 -24.03 7.29 26.26
CA PRO A 34 -23.30 7.96 27.34
C PRO A 34 -21.86 8.27 26.94
N GLN A 35 -21.19 9.11 27.72
CA GLN A 35 -19.76 9.38 27.53
C GLN A 35 -18.92 8.19 27.97
N ALA A 36 -17.97 7.78 27.14
CA ALA A 36 -17.07 6.68 27.46
C ALA A 36 -16.07 7.07 28.55
N THR A 37 -15.89 6.18 29.51
CA THR A 37 -14.84 6.24 30.55
C THR A 37 -13.84 5.11 30.35
N ALA A 38 -12.68 5.20 31.02
CA ALA A 38 -11.62 4.19 30.94
C ALA A 38 -11.96 2.94 31.77
N ASP A 39 -13.19 2.46 31.61
CA ASP A 39 -13.72 1.28 32.27
C ASP A 39 -14.38 0.36 31.24
N SER A 40 -14.17 -0.94 31.38
CA SER A 40 -14.71 -1.95 30.46
C SER A 40 -16.24 -2.02 30.51
N ASP A 41 -16.82 -1.77 31.66
CA ASP A 41 -18.26 -1.82 31.83
C ASP A 41 -18.94 -0.62 31.12
N SER A 42 -18.34 0.57 31.18
CA SER A 42 -18.80 1.73 30.41
C SER A 42 -18.77 1.46 28.88
N ILE A 43 -17.71 0.82 28.38
CA ILE A 43 -17.62 0.48 26.94
C ILE A 43 -18.67 -0.55 26.54
N ARG A 44 -18.93 -1.55 27.38
CA ARG A 44 -19.97 -2.55 27.15
C ARG A 44 -21.37 -1.96 27.14
N GLU A 45 -21.65 -1.05 28.06
CA GLU A 45 -22.95 -0.32 28.12
C GLU A 45 -23.15 0.49 26.83
N ILE A 46 -22.15 1.25 26.40
CA ILE A 46 -22.18 1.99 25.13
C ILE A 46 -22.42 1.04 23.96
N GLY A 47 -21.71 -0.09 23.93
CA GLY A 47 -21.87 -1.11 22.92
C GLY A 47 -23.29 -1.67 22.87
N ALA A 48 -23.89 -1.97 24.02
CA ALA A 48 -25.26 -2.45 24.10
C ALA A 48 -26.23 -1.43 23.50
N VAL A 49 -26.15 -0.17 23.91
CA VAL A 49 -27.01 0.90 23.38
C VAL A 49 -26.87 1.06 21.88
N ILE A 50 -25.63 1.07 21.34
CA ILE A 50 -25.40 1.21 19.90
C ILE A 50 -25.94 0.01 19.14
N MET A 51 -25.81 -1.21 19.67
CA MET A 51 -26.25 -2.43 18.99
C MET A 51 -27.75 -2.65 19.03
N ASP A 52 -28.44 -2.11 20.04
CA ASP A 52 -29.89 -2.25 20.19
C ASP A 52 -30.68 -1.33 19.23
N TYR A 53 -30.10 -0.22 18.81
CA TYR A 53 -30.74 0.74 17.92
C TYR A 53 -30.07 0.85 16.56
N PRO A 54 -30.68 0.32 15.48
CA PRO A 54 -30.07 0.34 14.13
C PRO A 54 -29.67 1.73 13.62
N ALA A 55 -30.42 2.77 14.01
CA ALA A 55 -30.08 4.14 13.62
C ALA A 55 -28.78 4.62 14.27
N LEU A 56 -28.56 4.34 15.55
CA LEU A 56 -27.32 4.67 16.27
C LEU A 56 -26.16 3.84 15.76
N GLN A 57 -26.39 2.57 15.45
CA GLN A 57 -25.39 1.68 14.86
C GLN A 57 -24.92 2.20 13.51
N ASN A 58 -25.82 2.61 12.64
CA ASN A 58 -25.47 3.15 11.31
C ASN A 58 -24.68 4.46 11.41
N GLU A 59 -25.08 5.35 12.33
CA GLU A 59 -24.38 6.60 12.58
C GLU A 59 -22.96 6.34 13.12
N PHE A 60 -22.84 5.42 14.08
CA PHE A 60 -21.55 4.98 14.62
C PHE A 60 -20.65 4.41 13.53
N LEU A 61 -21.16 3.48 12.71
CA LEU A 61 -20.39 2.87 11.62
C LEU A 61 -19.95 3.90 10.58
N SER A 62 -20.79 4.84 10.22
CA SER A 62 -20.44 5.92 9.29
C SER A 62 -19.30 6.79 9.85
N ALA A 63 -19.37 7.16 11.13
CA ALA A 63 -18.33 7.92 11.80
C ALA A 63 -17.02 7.11 11.93
N LEU A 64 -17.13 5.81 12.21
CA LEU A 64 -15.99 4.89 12.31
C LEU A 64 -15.27 4.74 10.96
N VAL A 65 -16.00 4.57 9.85
CA VAL A 65 -15.43 4.49 8.48
C VAL A 65 -14.66 5.77 8.13
N ASN A 66 -15.23 6.94 8.43
CA ASN A 66 -14.55 8.22 8.21
C ASN A 66 -13.26 8.35 9.04
N ARG A 67 -13.21 7.71 10.20
CA ARG A 67 -12.01 7.67 11.03
C ARG A 67 -10.98 6.69 10.50
N ILE A 68 -11.39 5.49 10.05
CA ILE A 68 -10.51 4.50 9.43
C ILE A 68 -9.76 5.10 8.24
N GLY A 69 -10.42 5.90 7.41
CA GLY A 69 -9.78 6.58 6.27
C GLY A 69 -8.65 7.55 6.63
N ARG A 70 -8.51 7.92 7.92
CA ARG A 70 -7.44 8.81 8.42
C ARG A 70 -6.33 8.07 9.16
N VAL A 71 -6.40 6.74 9.21
CA VAL A 71 -5.44 5.90 9.92
C VAL A 71 -4.23 5.61 9.04
N ILE A 72 -3.04 5.94 9.53
CA ILE A 72 -1.78 5.57 8.88
C ILE A 72 -1.17 4.41 9.67
N LEU A 73 -0.96 3.29 9.01
CA LEU A 73 -0.30 2.13 9.61
C LEU A 73 1.21 2.24 9.45
N THR A 74 1.93 2.12 10.56
CA THR A 74 3.41 2.09 10.57
C THR A 74 3.96 0.69 10.42
N SER A 75 3.20 -0.32 10.83
CA SER A 75 3.56 -1.73 10.69
C SER A 75 2.46 -2.48 9.92
N LYS A 76 2.86 -3.39 9.04
CA LYS A 76 1.98 -4.21 8.23
C LYS A 76 2.31 -5.68 8.47
N SER A 77 1.30 -6.56 8.42
CA SER A 77 1.50 -8.01 8.56
C SER A 77 2.29 -8.60 7.39
N TYR A 78 2.18 -7.99 6.20
CA TYR A 78 2.93 -8.40 5.01
C TYR A 78 3.51 -7.20 4.29
N ASN A 79 4.79 -7.29 3.94
CA ASN A 79 5.47 -6.33 3.07
C ASN A 79 5.90 -7.02 1.78
N ASN A 80 5.68 -6.37 0.64
CA ASN A 80 6.12 -6.89 -0.64
C ASN A 80 7.66 -6.89 -0.70
N PRO A 81 8.34 -8.07 -0.76
CA PRO A 81 9.80 -8.15 -0.81
C PRO A 81 10.38 -7.53 -2.09
N TRP A 82 9.57 -7.39 -3.15
CA TRP A 82 9.99 -6.83 -4.44
C TRP A 82 9.63 -5.35 -4.60
N ALA A 83 9.23 -4.68 -3.50
CA ALA A 83 8.92 -3.25 -3.52
C ALA A 83 10.08 -2.39 -4.07
N MET A 84 11.33 -2.86 -3.95
CA MET A 84 12.52 -2.19 -4.49
C MET A 84 12.50 -2.02 -6.02
N PHE A 85 11.75 -2.86 -6.73
CA PHE A 85 11.62 -2.77 -8.19
C PHE A 85 10.55 -1.77 -8.65
N LYS A 86 9.82 -1.16 -7.72
CA LYS A 86 8.84 -0.12 -8.04
C LYS A 86 9.57 1.20 -8.33
N LYS A 87 9.31 1.79 -9.50
CA LYS A 87 9.84 3.12 -9.84
C LYS A 87 9.04 4.27 -9.21
N GLY A 88 7.84 4.02 -8.73
CA GLY A 88 6.96 5.02 -8.13
C GLY A 88 5.48 4.71 -8.36
N MET A 89 4.63 5.68 -8.03
CA MET A 89 3.20 5.64 -8.31
C MET A 89 2.90 6.64 -9.43
N LEU A 90 2.07 6.21 -10.39
CA LEU A 90 1.50 7.10 -11.41
C LEU A 90 0.19 7.67 -10.88
N GLU A 91 -0.06 8.94 -11.13
CA GLU A 91 -1.37 9.53 -10.93
C GLU A 91 -2.34 9.08 -12.03
N PHE A 92 -3.62 9.22 -11.74
CA PHE A 92 -4.66 8.79 -12.69
C PHE A 92 -4.57 9.59 -14.00
N GLY A 93 -4.43 8.87 -15.11
CA GLY A 93 -4.32 9.46 -16.44
C GLY A 93 -2.90 9.84 -16.88
N GLU A 94 -1.90 9.64 -16.03
CA GLU A 94 -0.50 9.85 -16.41
C GLU A 94 0.07 8.66 -17.19
N SER A 95 0.95 8.97 -18.14
CA SER A 95 1.79 8.01 -18.84
C SER A 95 3.26 8.32 -18.59
N ILE A 96 4.09 7.28 -18.49
CA ILE A 96 5.54 7.45 -18.42
C ILE A 96 6.11 7.15 -19.81
N GLU A 97 6.89 8.09 -20.33
CA GLU A 97 7.74 7.85 -21.48
C GLU A 97 9.14 7.44 -21.00
N GLU A 98 9.58 6.27 -21.42
CA GLU A 98 10.94 5.79 -21.18
C GLU A 98 11.72 5.87 -22.49
N VAL A 99 12.79 6.66 -22.50
CA VAL A 99 13.64 6.87 -23.68
C VAL A 99 14.93 6.08 -23.50
N PHE A 100 15.20 5.18 -24.43
CA PHE A 100 16.42 4.38 -24.50
C PHE A 100 17.31 4.95 -25.59
N VAL A 101 18.54 5.30 -25.23
CA VAL A 101 19.57 5.74 -26.17
C VAL A 101 20.69 4.71 -26.16
N ASN A 102 21.02 4.18 -27.31
CA ASN A 102 22.16 3.27 -27.43
C ASN A 102 23.49 3.97 -27.15
N ILE A 103 24.42 3.22 -26.56
CA ILE A 103 25.75 3.71 -26.25
C ILE A 103 26.45 4.15 -27.55
N ALA A 104 27.05 5.34 -27.53
CA ALA A 104 27.83 5.85 -28.65
C ALA A 104 28.96 4.87 -28.98
N LYS A 105 29.11 4.53 -30.27
CA LYS A 105 30.19 3.65 -30.71
C LYS A 105 31.49 4.41 -30.77
N PRO A 106 32.57 3.90 -30.19
CA PRO A 106 33.89 4.52 -30.34
C PRO A 106 34.41 4.34 -31.78
N PHE A 107 34.92 5.41 -32.35
CA PHE A 107 35.67 5.36 -33.58
C PHE A 107 37.16 5.28 -33.27
N GLN A 108 37.84 4.39 -33.98
CA GLN A 108 39.30 4.33 -33.88
C GLN A 108 39.87 5.58 -34.58
N PHE A 109 40.71 6.31 -33.87
CA PHE A 109 41.38 7.48 -34.46
C PHE A 109 42.47 7.04 -35.45
N ASP A 110 42.28 7.38 -36.72
CA ASP A 110 43.27 7.19 -37.75
C ASP A 110 43.64 8.56 -38.35
N PRO A 111 44.91 9.00 -38.21
CA PRO A 111 45.34 10.31 -38.70
C PRO A 111 45.16 10.50 -40.21
N GLN A 112 45.18 9.42 -40.99
CA GLN A 112 45.08 9.49 -42.46
C GLN A 112 43.66 9.73 -42.97
N VAL A 113 42.65 9.35 -42.17
CA VAL A 113 41.21 9.50 -42.50
C VAL A 113 40.46 10.38 -41.50
N ALA A 114 41.17 11.05 -40.60
CA ALA A 114 40.60 11.84 -39.52
C ALA A 114 39.64 12.93 -40.03
N GLU A 115 39.98 13.64 -41.09
CA GLU A 115 39.17 14.69 -41.70
C GLU A 115 37.81 14.18 -42.19
N SER A 116 37.80 13.02 -42.83
CA SER A 116 36.53 12.43 -43.32
C SER A 116 35.66 11.86 -42.21
N ASN A 117 36.26 11.40 -41.10
CA ASN A 117 35.52 10.84 -39.97
C ASN A 117 34.93 11.90 -39.04
N VAL A 118 35.58 13.08 -38.93
CA VAL A 118 35.05 14.21 -38.09
C VAL A 118 33.71 14.72 -38.60
N PHE A 119 33.49 14.69 -39.92
CA PHE A 119 32.23 15.16 -40.52
C PHE A 119 31.19 14.07 -40.71
N LYS A 120 31.51 12.82 -40.38
CA LYS A 120 30.56 11.71 -40.49
C LYS A 120 29.50 11.80 -39.41
N ARG A 121 28.26 12.00 -39.82
CA ARG A 121 27.11 12.01 -38.89
C ARG A 121 26.78 10.56 -38.53
N GLU A 122 26.73 10.29 -37.24
CA GLU A 122 26.17 9.08 -36.70
C GLU A 122 24.89 9.46 -35.93
N ILE A 123 23.76 8.90 -36.36
CA ILE A 123 22.47 9.14 -35.71
C ILE A 123 22.35 8.11 -34.58
N PRO A 124 22.21 8.52 -33.33
CA PRO A 124 22.01 7.57 -32.23
C PRO A 124 20.68 6.84 -32.43
N ASP A 125 20.70 5.52 -32.18
CA ASP A 125 19.47 4.73 -32.15
C ASP A 125 18.73 5.05 -30.85
N VAL A 126 17.64 5.82 -30.98
CA VAL A 126 16.78 6.24 -29.89
C VAL A 126 15.44 5.50 -30.01
N ARG A 127 15.07 4.84 -28.95
CA ARG A 127 13.78 4.13 -28.86
C ARG A 127 13.00 4.68 -27.68
N SER A 128 11.71 4.87 -27.82
CA SER A 128 10.82 5.26 -26.73
C SER A 128 9.77 4.18 -26.48
N ALA A 129 9.46 3.97 -25.21
CA ALA A 129 8.38 3.12 -24.77
C ALA A 129 7.43 3.92 -23.89
N PHE A 130 6.14 3.83 -24.17
CA PHE A 130 5.10 4.47 -23.39
C PHE A 130 4.47 3.44 -22.45
N HIS A 131 4.47 3.76 -21.16
CA HIS A 131 3.84 2.95 -20.14
C HIS A 131 2.58 3.65 -19.65
N ILE A 132 1.45 2.96 -19.74
CA ILE A 132 0.16 3.42 -19.25
C ILE A 132 -0.27 2.57 -18.06
N MET A 133 -1.06 3.16 -17.16
CA MET A 133 -1.60 2.44 -16.02
C MET A 133 -2.68 1.45 -16.49
N ASN A 134 -2.42 0.15 -16.28
CA ASN A 134 -3.37 -0.93 -16.56
C ASN A 134 -3.72 -1.77 -15.32
N TYR A 135 -3.19 -1.38 -14.15
CA TYR A 135 -3.41 -2.05 -12.88
C TYR A 135 -4.14 -1.11 -11.92
N GLN A 136 -5.43 -1.36 -11.75
CA GLN A 136 -6.27 -0.65 -10.79
C GLN A 136 -7.04 -1.67 -9.97
N LYS A 137 -6.85 -1.67 -8.66
CA LYS A 137 -7.59 -2.51 -7.73
C LYS A 137 -8.06 -1.69 -6.53
N PHE A 138 -9.21 -2.03 -6.01
CA PHE A 138 -9.70 -1.51 -4.76
C PHE A 138 -10.05 -2.66 -3.82
N TYR A 139 -9.86 -2.42 -2.54
CA TYR A 139 -10.04 -3.42 -1.50
C TYR A 139 -11.24 -3.03 -0.65
N LYS A 140 -12.13 -3.99 -0.42
CA LYS A 140 -13.30 -3.83 0.43
C LYS A 140 -13.07 -4.57 1.74
N ALA A 141 -13.44 -3.95 2.83
CA ALA A 141 -13.55 -4.59 4.13
C ALA A 141 -14.99 -4.43 4.63
N THR A 142 -15.58 -5.51 5.11
CA THR A 142 -16.91 -5.52 5.71
C THR A 142 -16.78 -5.84 7.18
N ILE A 143 -17.41 -5.04 8.02
CA ILE A 143 -17.48 -5.28 9.46
C ILE A 143 -18.78 -6.02 9.74
N SER A 144 -18.69 -7.22 10.32
CA SER A 144 -19.88 -7.95 10.78
C SER A 144 -20.34 -7.42 12.14
N ASN A 145 -21.64 -7.58 12.43
CA ASN A 145 -22.21 -7.22 13.73
C ASN A 145 -21.53 -7.94 14.89
N ASP A 146 -21.10 -9.19 14.68
CA ASP A 146 -20.40 -9.97 15.71
C ASP A 146 -19.02 -9.40 16.00
N GLN A 147 -18.27 -9.00 14.97
CA GLN A 147 -16.98 -8.34 15.15
C GLN A 147 -17.11 -7.01 15.87
N LEU A 148 -18.15 -6.24 15.54
CA LEU A 148 -18.45 -4.98 16.22
C LEU A 148 -18.81 -5.22 17.70
N ARG A 149 -19.65 -6.21 17.96
CA ARG A 149 -20.01 -6.61 19.33
C ARG A 149 -18.81 -7.03 20.15
N GLN A 150 -17.91 -7.84 19.55
CA GLN A 150 -16.67 -8.26 20.19
C GLN A 150 -15.75 -7.06 20.51
N ALA A 151 -15.70 -6.06 19.64
CA ALA A 151 -14.89 -4.86 19.87
C ALA A 151 -15.36 -4.04 21.09
N PHE A 152 -16.63 -4.12 21.46
CA PHE A 152 -17.16 -3.47 22.66
C PHE A 152 -16.94 -4.26 23.97
N LEU A 153 -16.38 -5.47 23.90
CA LEU A 153 -16.12 -6.28 25.09
C LEU A 153 -14.81 -5.91 25.83
N SER A 154 -13.91 -5.18 25.19
CA SER A 154 -12.64 -4.78 25.80
C SER A 154 -12.34 -3.30 25.60
N ILE A 155 -11.49 -2.74 26.48
CA ILE A 155 -11.10 -1.32 26.46
C ILE A 155 -10.44 -0.95 25.13
N ASP A 156 -9.59 -1.82 24.58
CA ASP A 156 -8.83 -1.57 23.35
C ASP A 156 -9.50 -2.15 22.09
N GLY A 157 -10.65 -2.80 22.25
CA GLY A 157 -11.27 -3.56 21.17
C GLY A 157 -11.64 -2.76 19.93
N ILE A 158 -12.09 -1.50 20.09
CA ILE A 158 -12.39 -0.61 18.95
C ILE A 158 -11.09 -0.23 18.20
N THR A 159 -10.04 0.08 18.94
CA THR A 159 -8.73 0.40 18.35
C THR A 159 -8.15 -0.79 17.59
N ASP A 160 -8.25 -1.99 18.17
CA ASP A 160 -7.81 -3.25 17.56
C ASP A 160 -8.62 -3.58 16.31
N LEU A 161 -9.94 -3.38 16.33
CA LEU A 161 -10.79 -3.59 15.16
C LEU A 161 -10.35 -2.69 14.00
N ILE A 162 -10.15 -1.39 14.27
CA ILE A 162 -9.66 -0.44 13.27
C ILE A 162 -8.31 -0.88 12.71
N ALA A 163 -7.36 -1.21 13.58
CA ALA A 163 -6.02 -1.64 13.17
C ALA A 163 -6.05 -2.88 12.29
N LYS A 164 -6.85 -3.90 12.65
CA LYS A 164 -7.01 -5.14 11.87
C LYS A 164 -7.63 -4.89 10.49
N ILE A 165 -8.63 -4.01 10.39
CA ILE A 165 -9.27 -3.68 9.11
C ILE A 165 -8.27 -2.99 8.18
N VAL A 166 -7.54 -2.00 8.70
CA VAL A 166 -6.55 -1.25 7.91
C VAL A 166 -5.39 -2.17 7.50
N ASP A 167 -4.88 -3.01 8.43
CA ASP A 167 -3.81 -3.96 8.12
C ASP A 167 -4.24 -4.98 7.05
N ALA A 168 -5.47 -5.49 7.11
CA ALA A 168 -5.99 -6.41 6.10
C ALA A 168 -6.01 -5.79 4.70
N MET A 169 -6.41 -4.52 4.58
CA MET A 169 -6.42 -3.82 3.29
C MET A 169 -5.00 -3.60 2.75
N TYR A 170 -4.06 -3.13 3.58
CA TYR A 170 -2.67 -2.93 3.17
C TYR A 170 -1.95 -4.23 2.86
N THR A 171 -2.18 -5.28 3.66
CA THR A 171 -1.63 -6.61 3.43
C THR A 171 -2.14 -7.19 2.13
N GLY A 172 -3.44 -7.08 1.85
CA GLY A 172 -4.04 -7.50 0.59
C GLY A 172 -3.42 -6.79 -0.62
N ALA A 173 -3.24 -5.46 -0.53
CA ALA A 173 -2.62 -4.67 -1.59
C ALA A 173 -1.17 -5.10 -1.86
N ASN A 174 -0.35 -5.24 -0.82
CA ASN A 174 1.05 -5.66 -0.97
C ASN A 174 1.17 -7.09 -1.51
N TYR A 175 0.29 -7.99 -1.09
CA TYR A 175 0.27 -9.37 -1.58
C TYR A 175 -0.12 -9.44 -3.06
N ASP A 176 -1.14 -8.71 -3.48
CA ASP A 176 -1.56 -8.64 -4.88
C ASP A 176 -0.48 -8.04 -5.78
N GLU A 177 0.21 -6.99 -5.33
CA GLU A 177 1.35 -6.43 -6.05
C GLU A 177 2.45 -7.49 -6.24
N PHE A 178 2.79 -8.22 -5.19
CA PHE A 178 3.77 -9.30 -5.26
C PHE A 178 3.36 -10.38 -6.25
N GLN A 179 2.12 -10.83 -6.23
CA GLN A 179 1.61 -11.83 -7.18
C GLN A 179 1.64 -11.31 -8.62
N THR A 180 1.30 -10.05 -8.84
CA THR A 180 1.36 -9.42 -10.15
C THR A 180 2.80 -9.36 -10.67
N MET A 181 3.76 -8.98 -9.83
CA MET A 181 5.19 -8.97 -10.19
C MET A 181 5.69 -10.37 -10.53
N LYS A 182 5.31 -11.39 -9.75
CA LYS A 182 5.62 -12.80 -10.07
C LYS A 182 5.06 -13.22 -11.42
N TYR A 183 3.80 -12.87 -11.69
CA TYR A 183 3.16 -13.18 -12.96
C TYR A 183 3.88 -12.51 -14.13
N MET A 184 4.26 -11.24 -14.00
CA MET A 184 5.01 -10.50 -15.02
C MET A 184 6.35 -11.16 -15.29
N LEU A 185 7.10 -11.53 -14.25
CA LEU A 185 8.37 -12.23 -14.37
C LEU A 185 8.20 -13.59 -15.06
N ALA A 186 7.24 -14.39 -14.62
CA ALA A 186 6.97 -15.69 -15.23
C ALA A 186 6.61 -15.55 -16.73
N LYS A 187 5.79 -14.54 -17.07
CA LYS A 187 5.44 -14.27 -18.46
C LYS A 187 6.65 -13.84 -19.31
N HIS A 188 7.57 -13.06 -18.73
CA HIS A 188 8.82 -12.68 -19.39
C HIS A 188 9.71 -13.89 -19.70
N ILE A 189 9.84 -14.80 -18.74
CA ILE A 189 10.58 -16.06 -18.90
C ILE A 189 9.94 -16.92 -20.00
N LEU A 190 8.63 -17.13 -19.94
CA LEU A 190 7.89 -17.95 -20.90
C LEU A 190 7.94 -17.41 -22.33
N ASN A 191 7.98 -16.09 -22.49
CA ASN A 191 8.07 -15.44 -23.79
C ASN A 191 9.53 -15.39 -24.34
N GLY A 192 10.50 -15.97 -23.65
CA GLY A 192 11.89 -15.99 -24.08
C GLY A 192 12.56 -14.61 -24.08
N LEU A 193 12.02 -13.64 -23.33
CA LEU A 193 12.56 -12.28 -23.25
C LEU A 193 13.75 -12.17 -22.30
N MET A 194 14.12 -13.26 -21.62
CA MET A 194 15.31 -13.35 -20.78
C MET A 194 16.37 -14.19 -21.47
N ASN A 195 17.63 -13.72 -21.42
CA ASN A 195 18.77 -14.51 -21.88
C ASN A 195 19.07 -15.59 -20.82
N PRO A 196 18.82 -16.89 -21.11
CA PRO A 196 19.14 -17.93 -20.16
C PRO A 196 20.65 -18.07 -20.04
N VAL A 197 21.17 -17.93 -18.83
CA VAL A 197 22.56 -18.28 -18.51
C VAL A 197 22.59 -19.74 -18.09
N THR A 198 23.29 -20.59 -18.85
CA THR A 198 23.52 -21.98 -18.46
C THR A 198 24.43 -21.99 -17.23
N ILE A 199 23.88 -22.36 -16.08
CA ILE A 199 24.69 -22.59 -14.90
C ILE A 199 25.34 -23.97 -15.07
N PRO A 200 26.68 -24.05 -15.17
CA PRO A 200 27.34 -25.35 -15.22
C PRO A 200 26.98 -26.14 -13.96
N ASP A 201 26.83 -27.44 -14.13
CA ASP A 201 26.33 -28.34 -13.08
C ASP A 201 27.21 -28.22 -11.83
N ILE A 202 26.65 -27.66 -10.77
CA ILE A 202 27.35 -27.36 -9.50
C ILE A 202 27.84 -28.67 -8.85
N ASN A 203 27.21 -29.80 -9.19
CA ASN A 203 27.54 -31.11 -8.64
C ASN A 203 28.87 -31.66 -9.14
N THR A 204 29.37 -31.23 -10.32
CA THR A 204 30.67 -31.65 -10.84
C THR A 204 31.84 -30.78 -10.38
N ALA A 205 31.60 -29.53 -10.02
CA ALA A 205 32.62 -28.60 -9.55
C ALA A 205 33.04 -28.82 -8.08
N ASN A 206 32.16 -29.32 -7.23
CA ASN A 206 32.43 -29.53 -5.82
C ASN A 206 32.93 -30.92 -5.43
N MET A 207 33.04 -31.84 -6.37
CA MET A 207 33.58 -33.17 -6.07
C MET A 207 35.09 -33.34 -6.34
N ASN A 208 35.75 -32.30 -6.84
CA ASN A 208 37.17 -32.34 -7.16
C ASN A 208 38.06 -31.28 -6.47
N SER A 209 37.58 -30.75 -5.32
CA SER A 209 38.40 -29.85 -4.48
C SER A 209 38.63 -30.41 -3.09
#